data_504608b1545e63e96fb79b148a67662b
#
_entry.id   504608b1545e63e96fb79b148a67662b
#
_cell.length_a   1.000
_cell.length_b   1.000
_cell.length_c   1.000
_cell.angle_alpha   90.00
_cell.angle_beta   90.00
_cell.angle_gamma   90.00
#
_symmetry.space_group_name_H-M   'P 1'
#
loop_
_entity.id
_entity.type
_entity.pdbx_description
1 polymer ?
#
loop_
_entity_poly.entity_id
_entity_poly.type
_entity_poly.pdbx_seq_one_letter_code
_entity_poly.pdbx_strand_id
1 'polypeptide(L)'
;MRSLTVCAARDDTRIYVSPTRLTHTGRTRIVQRFMSIELTRNFCIIAHIDHGKTTLSDRLLDRTGTIHERDKQDQLLDSMDLERERGITIKAHPVAMRYTARSGEKYRLNLLDTPGHVDFAYEVSRSLAACEGALLIVDAAQGVEAQTVANVHLAHKQGLTIIPIINKIDLPNADIPAVHKQLEEILAIPAEEAIDASAKMGIGIEEILEAIVDRIPPPPKPADEILRGLVFDCVFDIYRGVVAYVRIFSGKIEAGQGVKLINNDARYEVKEVGVFTPKMFPQKRLQAGDVGYFIANIKSTADIKIGDTVTDLRNPAKEPLPGFQEIHPMVFSGIYPINTGDFEHLKTAIGKLRLNDSAFVYQPESSVALGFGFRCGFLGLLHMEIIQERLRREYDMDIIATSPSVIYEILTTRGETLLVDNPAHLPDPSVIEEIREPIVKAYVLCPNEYIGDLLQLIMEKRGLMDHTESLDTRRVMLHCELPLNEILVDFNDKIKSITRGYGSMDYEHAGYRTANLVKLDLLVNGEPVDAFSMIVHRDRAESRGRMLAAKLKEVIPRQLYQVAIQAAIGGKIIARESVSALRKDVTAKCYGGDITRKRKLLEKQKEGKKRMKSIGKIHIPQEAFIKVLRAQ
;
A
#
# COMPACT_ATOMS: atom_id res chain seq x y z
N MET A 1 -13.38 76.82 8.73
CA MET A 1 -14.42 77.85 9.12
C MET A 1 -15.01 77.31 10.40
N ARG A 2 -14.65 77.98 11.52
CA ARG A 2 -15.46 78.90 12.36
C ARG A 2 -16.69 78.18 12.96
N SER A 3 -17.01 78.14 14.21
CA SER A 3 -16.70 78.97 15.42
C SER A 3 -17.26 78.19 16.60
N LEU A 4 -16.56 78.07 17.74
CA LEU A 4 -16.69 78.92 18.95
C LEU A 4 -18.12 79.15 19.44
N THR A 5 -18.40 78.68 20.68
CA THR A 5 -18.76 79.52 21.85
C THR A 5 -19.01 78.61 23.06
N VAL A 6 -18.21 78.50 24.08
CA VAL A 6 -17.99 79.13 25.36
C VAL A 6 -19.25 79.38 26.20
N CYS A 7 -19.34 78.75 27.37
CA CYS A 7 -19.41 79.27 28.76
C CYS A 7 -19.71 78.08 29.70
N ALA A 8 -18.82 77.70 30.58
CA ALA A 8 -18.55 78.10 31.97
C ALA A 8 -19.63 77.60 32.96
N ALA A 9 -19.40 76.98 34.09
CA ALA A 9 -18.27 76.83 35.00
C ALA A 9 -18.62 75.83 36.13
N ARG A 10 -17.55 75.31 36.80
CA ARG A 10 -17.47 74.72 38.17
C ARG A 10 -18.06 73.31 38.36
N ASP A 11 -17.36 72.28 38.82
CA ASP A 11 -16.32 72.12 39.84
C ASP A 11 -15.56 70.82 39.71
N ASP A 12 -14.32 70.84 40.06
CA ASP A 12 -13.30 69.91 40.43
C ASP A 12 -13.62 68.36 40.43
N THR A 13 -12.97 67.61 39.52
CA THR A 13 -12.04 66.54 39.87
C THR A 13 -11.25 66.13 38.61
N ARG A 14 -9.97 66.45 38.61
CA ARG A 14 -9.05 66.10 37.50
C ARG A 14 -8.72 64.62 37.53
N ILE A 15 -9.14 63.90 36.47
CA ILE A 15 -8.51 62.61 36.06
C ILE A 15 -7.72 62.94 34.80
N TYR A 16 -6.40 62.89 34.91
CA TYR A 16 -5.49 62.96 33.76
C TYR A 16 -5.62 61.67 32.94
N VAL A 17 -6.17 61.72 31.72
CA VAL A 17 -6.06 60.68 30.68
C VAL A 17 -5.01 61.17 29.70
N SER A 18 -3.86 60.48 29.72
CA SER A 18 -2.79 60.66 28.76
C SER A 18 -3.22 60.08 27.36
N PRO A 19 -2.93 60.78 26.25
CA PRO A 19 -3.29 60.31 24.94
C PRO A 19 -2.29 59.24 24.49
N THR A 20 -2.67 57.97 24.52
CA THR A 20 -1.91 56.89 23.90
C THR A 20 -2.06 56.96 22.39
N ARG A 21 -0.95 57.15 21.70
CA ARG A 21 -0.81 57.07 20.26
C ARG A 21 -1.31 55.70 19.76
N LEU A 22 -2.29 55.70 18.88
CA LEU A 22 -2.67 54.56 18.05
C LEU A 22 -1.56 54.29 17.04
N THR A 23 -0.74 53.30 17.31
CA THR A 23 0.09 52.66 16.27
C THR A 23 -0.66 51.46 15.69
N HIS A 24 -1.06 51.56 14.43
CA HIS A 24 -1.56 50.47 13.64
C HIS A 24 -0.46 49.41 13.46
N THR A 25 -0.53 48.31 14.21
CA THR A 25 -0.05 46.98 13.83
C THR A 25 -0.90 45.95 14.58
N GLY A 26 -2.06 45.70 14.03
CA GLY A 26 -2.95 44.60 14.49
C GLY A 26 -2.40 43.24 14.10
N ARG A 27 -1.33 42.78 14.73
CA ARG A 27 -1.03 41.37 14.84
C ARG A 27 -1.66 40.88 16.14
N THR A 28 -2.84 40.30 16.02
CA THR A 28 -3.46 39.52 17.10
C THR A 28 -2.49 38.40 17.45
N ARG A 29 -1.69 38.57 18.51
CA ARG A 29 -0.95 37.47 19.13
C ARG A 29 -1.99 36.53 19.72
N ILE A 30 -2.38 35.50 18.97
CA ILE A 30 -3.06 34.33 19.52
C ILE A 30 -2.02 33.68 20.45
N VAL A 31 -2.11 33.98 21.75
CA VAL A 31 -1.39 33.22 22.77
C VAL A 31 -1.99 31.82 22.72
N GLN A 32 -1.34 30.90 22.03
CA GLN A 32 -1.69 29.48 22.04
C GLN A 32 -1.51 28.99 23.48
N ARG A 33 -2.61 28.94 24.23
CA ARG A 33 -2.68 28.24 25.50
C ARG A 33 -2.48 26.76 25.17
N PHE A 34 -1.40 26.16 25.63
CA PHE A 34 -1.20 24.72 25.47
C PHE A 34 -2.36 23.98 26.10
N MET A 35 -3.01 23.12 25.34
CA MET A 35 -4.10 22.29 25.86
C MET A 35 -3.51 21.23 26.79
N SER A 36 -4.23 20.92 27.87
CA SER A 36 -3.88 19.81 28.77
C SER A 36 -3.91 18.49 27.99
N ILE A 37 -3.04 17.56 28.37
CA ILE A 37 -3.04 16.18 27.83
C ILE A 37 -4.41 15.51 28.03
N GLU A 38 -5.12 15.85 29.11
CA GLU A 38 -6.45 15.33 29.43
C GLU A 38 -7.52 15.72 28.39
N LEU A 39 -7.32 16.84 27.68
CA LEU A 39 -8.21 17.32 26.61
C LEU A 39 -7.70 16.94 25.20
N THR A 40 -6.83 15.94 25.10
CA THR A 40 -6.34 15.40 23.83
C THR A 40 -6.93 14.03 23.58
N ARG A 41 -7.30 13.73 22.33
CA ARG A 41 -7.75 12.41 21.87
C ARG A 41 -7.01 12.07 20.59
N ASN A 42 -6.32 10.93 20.59
CA ASN A 42 -5.66 10.41 19.39
C ASN A 42 -6.40 9.17 18.93
N PHE A 43 -6.85 9.19 17.72
CA PHE A 43 -7.63 8.09 17.15
C PHE A 43 -7.35 7.92 15.67
N CYS A 44 -7.60 6.73 15.20
CA CYS A 44 -7.55 6.38 13.79
C CYS A 44 -8.92 5.92 13.29
N ILE A 45 -9.06 5.76 11.99
CA ILE A 45 -10.26 5.20 11.36
C ILE A 45 -9.87 3.88 10.70
N ILE A 46 -10.52 2.81 11.10
CA ILE A 46 -10.39 1.49 10.50
C ILE A 46 -11.69 1.13 9.76
N ALA A 47 -11.56 0.71 8.51
CA ALA A 47 -12.70 0.41 7.65
C ALA A 47 -12.28 -0.56 6.55
N HIS A 48 -13.24 -1.32 6.04
CA HIS A 48 -13.08 -2.00 4.76
C HIS A 48 -13.09 -1.00 3.60
N ILE A 49 -12.59 -1.40 2.43
CA ILE A 49 -12.61 -0.60 1.20
C ILE A 49 -14.07 -0.23 0.89
N ASP A 50 -14.30 1.00 0.46
CA ASP A 50 -15.63 1.56 0.10
C ASP A 50 -16.65 1.67 1.25
N HIS A 51 -16.31 1.39 2.50
CA HIS A 51 -17.22 1.61 3.65
C HIS A 51 -17.42 3.10 3.99
N GLY A 52 -16.70 4.02 3.32
CA GLY A 52 -16.90 5.46 3.46
C GLY A 52 -15.95 6.15 4.43
N LYS A 53 -14.75 5.58 4.65
CA LYS A 53 -13.70 6.11 5.51
C LYS A 53 -13.35 7.57 5.18
N THR A 54 -12.94 7.85 3.94
CA THR A 54 -12.54 9.19 3.49
C THR A 54 -13.68 10.20 3.58
N THR A 55 -14.91 9.77 3.25
CA THR A 55 -16.09 10.63 3.38
C THR A 55 -16.36 11.01 4.84
N LEU A 56 -16.18 10.08 5.78
CA LEU A 56 -16.31 10.38 7.20
C LEU A 56 -15.21 11.32 7.68
N SER A 57 -13.96 11.07 7.29
CA SER A 57 -12.82 11.96 7.59
C SER A 57 -13.10 13.40 7.15
N ASP A 58 -13.57 13.60 5.91
CA ASP A 58 -13.94 14.92 5.37
C ASP A 58 -15.04 15.59 6.21
N ARG A 59 -16.06 14.85 6.66
CA ARG A 59 -17.15 15.39 7.50
C ARG A 59 -16.67 15.78 8.89
N LEU A 60 -15.77 15.01 9.50
CA LEU A 60 -15.17 15.36 10.78
C LEU A 60 -14.35 16.65 10.67
N LEU A 61 -13.56 16.80 9.61
CA LEU A 61 -12.77 18.00 9.32
C LEU A 61 -13.66 19.23 9.06
N ASP A 62 -14.74 19.05 8.33
CA ASP A 62 -15.72 20.12 8.05
C ASP A 62 -16.43 20.57 9.33
N ARG A 63 -16.96 19.62 10.12
CA ARG A 63 -17.70 19.90 11.35
C ARG A 63 -16.85 20.57 12.42
N THR A 64 -15.57 20.26 12.49
CA THR A 64 -14.61 20.89 13.42
C THR A 64 -14.07 22.24 12.92
N GLY A 65 -14.45 22.66 11.69
CA GLY A 65 -13.98 23.89 11.08
C GLY A 65 -12.47 23.91 10.82
N THR A 66 -11.86 22.73 10.68
CA THR A 66 -10.43 22.57 10.38
C THR A 66 -10.11 23.01 8.96
N ILE A 67 -11.08 22.89 8.06
CA ILE A 67 -10.99 23.27 6.64
C ILE A 67 -11.74 24.59 6.43
N HIS A 68 -11.11 25.54 5.74
CA HIS A 68 -11.80 26.73 5.30
C HIS A 68 -12.69 26.44 4.09
N GLU A 69 -13.83 27.12 3.97
CA GLU A 69 -14.78 26.89 2.84
C GLU A 69 -14.15 27.00 1.45
N ARG A 70 -13.08 27.79 1.31
CA ARG A 70 -12.35 27.97 0.05
C ARG A 70 -11.46 26.79 -0.32
N ASP A 71 -11.09 25.97 0.66
CA ASP A 71 -10.18 24.82 0.51
C ASP A 71 -10.95 23.48 0.56
N LYS A 72 -12.29 23.53 0.59
CA LYS A 72 -13.13 22.31 0.57
C LYS A 72 -13.00 21.61 -0.77
N GLN A 73 -12.51 20.40 -0.72
CA GLN A 73 -12.44 19.44 -1.82
C GLN A 73 -12.89 18.09 -1.28
N ASP A 74 -13.55 17.30 -2.11
CA ASP A 74 -13.86 15.91 -1.76
C ASP A 74 -12.55 15.12 -1.66
N GLN A 75 -12.49 14.19 -0.71
CA GLN A 75 -11.31 13.36 -0.45
C GLN A 75 -10.04 14.18 -0.17
N LEU A 76 -10.16 15.15 0.73
CA LEU A 76 -9.10 16.12 1.01
C LEU A 76 -7.82 15.47 1.57
N LEU A 77 -7.94 14.40 2.35
CA LEU A 77 -6.81 13.68 2.93
C LEU A 77 -6.12 12.77 1.92
N ASP A 78 -6.82 12.32 0.88
CA ASP A 78 -6.24 11.54 -0.21
C ASP A 78 -5.44 12.49 -1.12
N SER A 79 -4.16 12.66 -0.79
CA SER A 79 -3.29 13.67 -1.42
C SER A 79 -2.82 13.28 -2.82
N MET A 80 -2.84 12.00 -3.16
CA MET A 80 -2.43 11.49 -4.46
C MET A 80 -3.64 11.36 -5.40
N ASP A 81 -3.46 11.71 -6.67
CA ASP A 81 -4.52 11.50 -7.68
C ASP A 81 -4.92 10.03 -7.79
N LEU A 82 -3.96 9.12 -7.56
CA LEU A 82 -4.18 7.68 -7.58
C LEU A 82 -5.08 7.21 -6.42
N GLU A 83 -4.96 7.82 -5.23
CA GLU A 83 -5.84 7.55 -4.09
C GLU A 83 -7.28 7.90 -4.43
N ARG A 84 -7.49 9.08 -5.01
CA ARG A 84 -8.83 9.58 -5.40
C ARG A 84 -9.46 8.76 -6.51
N GLU A 85 -8.68 8.38 -7.54
CA GLU A 85 -9.18 7.58 -8.66
C GLU A 85 -9.59 6.15 -8.23
N ARG A 86 -8.81 5.55 -7.32
CA ARG A 86 -9.07 4.18 -6.85
C ARG A 86 -9.99 4.12 -5.63
N GLY A 87 -10.29 5.26 -5.00
CA GLY A 87 -11.09 5.34 -3.77
C GLY A 87 -10.42 4.67 -2.57
N ILE A 88 -9.09 4.57 -2.56
CA ILE A 88 -8.33 3.94 -1.49
C ILE A 88 -7.28 4.89 -0.93
N THR A 89 -7.16 4.94 0.38
CA THR A 89 -6.03 5.62 1.03
C THR A 89 -4.80 4.72 0.96
N ILE A 90 -3.71 5.24 0.43
CA ILE A 90 -2.43 4.54 0.29
C ILE A 90 -1.53 4.88 1.47
N LYS A 91 -1.52 6.14 1.89
CA LYS A 91 -0.63 6.65 2.93
C LYS A 91 -1.38 7.23 4.10
N ALA A 92 -0.92 6.94 5.33
CA ALA A 92 -1.52 7.51 6.53
C ALA A 92 -1.29 9.02 6.62
N HIS A 93 -2.36 9.78 6.91
CA HIS A 93 -2.31 11.23 7.08
C HIS A 93 -2.76 11.64 8.48
N PRO A 94 -1.85 12.18 9.32
CA PRO A 94 -2.25 12.75 10.61
C PRO A 94 -2.86 14.15 10.43
N VAL A 95 -3.95 14.43 11.13
CA VAL A 95 -4.58 15.76 11.14
C VAL A 95 -5.02 16.14 12.55
N ALA A 96 -4.62 17.32 13.00
CA ALA A 96 -5.02 17.89 14.27
C ALA A 96 -6.24 18.81 14.09
N MET A 97 -7.32 18.47 14.75
CA MET A 97 -8.58 19.20 14.78
C MET A 97 -8.82 19.84 16.16
N ARG A 98 -9.65 20.87 16.20
CA ARG A 98 -10.14 21.46 17.45
C ARG A 98 -11.64 21.31 17.50
N TYR A 99 -12.12 20.71 18.56
CA TYR A 99 -13.55 20.50 18.78
C TYR A 99 -13.99 21.13 20.09
N THR A 100 -15.14 21.79 20.09
CA THR A 100 -15.78 22.26 21.30
C THR A 100 -16.95 21.33 21.61
N ALA A 101 -16.81 20.51 22.64
CA ALA A 101 -17.82 19.54 23.04
C ALA A 101 -19.10 20.21 23.55
N ARG A 102 -20.19 19.46 23.66
CA ARG A 102 -21.47 19.95 24.26
C ARG A 102 -21.30 20.46 25.69
N SER A 103 -20.30 19.95 26.41
CA SER A 103 -19.89 20.44 27.74
C SER A 103 -19.32 21.86 27.70
N GLY A 104 -18.97 22.40 26.56
CA GLY A 104 -18.26 23.69 26.39
C GLY A 104 -16.75 23.57 26.49
N GLU A 105 -16.19 22.42 26.83
CA GLU A 105 -14.75 22.19 26.86
C GLU A 105 -14.18 22.07 25.44
N LYS A 106 -12.92 22.49 25.28
CA LYS A 106 -12.23 22.49 24.00
C LYS A 106 -11.23 21.34 23.96
N TYR A 107 -11.43 20.42 23.05
CA TYR A 107 -10.58 19.26 22.84
C TYR A 107 -9.67 19.45 21.64
N ARG A 108 -8.50 18.80 21.69
CA ARG A 108 -7.65 18.54 20.53
C ARG A 108 -7.90 17.11 20.10
N LEU A 109 -8.35 16.93 18.87
CA LEU A 109 -8.60 15.66 18.24
C LEU A 109 -7.51 15.42 17.19
N ASN A 110 -6.68 14.41 17.35
CA ASN A 110 -5.69 14.02 16.38
C ASN A 110 -6.19 12.78 15.65
N LEU A 111 -6.61 12.96 14.42
CA LEU A 111 -7.01 11.88 13.52
C LEU A 111 -5.78 11.37 12.77
N LEU A 112 -5.57 10.06 12.78
CA LEU A 112 -4.66 9.37 11.88
C LEU A 112 -5.49 8.61 10.85
N ASP A 113 -5.57 9.13 9.63
CA ASP A 113 -6.26 8.44 8.54
C ASP A 113 -5.41 7.28 8.06
N THR A 114 -5.97 6.05 8.03
CA THR A 114 -5.23 4.80 7.78
C THR A 114 -5.65 4.18 6.46
N PRO A 115 -4.76 3.46 5.74
CA PRO A 115 -5.17 2.62 4.63
C PRO A 115 -6.19 1.56 5.03
N GLY A 116 -7.05 1.14 4.09
CA GLY A 116 -8.06 0.11 4.34
C GLY A 116 -7.72 -1.26 3.73
N HIS A 117 -6.66 -1.39 2.94
CA HIS A 117 -6.34 -2.61 2.20
C HIS A 117 -5.33 -3.50 2.92
N VAL A 118 -5.46 -4.83 2.78
CA VAL A 118 -4.57 -5.82 3.42
C VAL A 118 -3.09 -5.62 3.11
N ASP A 119 -2.74 -5.24 1.89
CA ASP A 119 -1.35 -4.96 1.50
C ASP A 119 -0.70 -3.87 2.35
N PHE A 120 -1.51 -2.99 2.97
CA PHE A 120 -1.08 -1.90 3.83
C PHE A 120 -1.34 -2.15 5.33
N ALA A 121 -1.62 -3.39 5.73
CA ALA A 121 -1.87 -3.76 7.14
C ALA A 121 -0.76 -3.28 8.09
N TYR A 122 0.45 -3.18 7.58
CA TYR A 122 1.58 -2.65 8.33
C TYR A 122 1.46 -1.14 8.63
N GLU A 123 1.00 -0.32 7.68
CA GLU A 123 0.75 1.10 7.92
C GLU A 123 -0.40 1.31 8.89
N VAL A 124 -1.43 0.45 8.82
CA VAL A 124 -2.50 0.40 9.82
C VAL A 124 -1.92 0.14 11.20
N SER A 125 -1.10 -0.90 11.36
CA SER A 125 -0.49 -1.26 12.65
C SER A 125 0.34 -0.12 13.26
N ARG A 126 1.06 0.65 12.44
CA ARG A 126 1.83 1.82 12.90
C ARG A 126 0.93 2.95 13.39
N SER A 127 -0.13 3.22 12.65
CA SER A 127 -1.08 4.28 13.01
C SER A 127 -1.84 3.92 14.28
N LEU A 128 -2.24 2.65 14.44
CA LEU A 128 -2.86 2.12 15.67
C LEU A 128 -1.96 2.34 16.88
N ALA A 129 -0.65 2.08 16.77
CA ALA A 129 0.30 2.25 17.88
C ALA A 129 0.49 3.72 18.31
N ALA A 130 0.09 4.68 17.47
CA ALA A 130 0.13 6.10 17.80
C ALA A 130 -1.18 6.64 18.39
N CYS A 131 -2.20 5.79 18.58
CA CYS A 131 -3.56 6.14 19.01
C CYS A 131 -3.95 5.49 20.32
N GLU A 132 -4.97 6.07 20.99
CA GLU A 132 -5.66 5.52 22.14
C GLU A 132 -7.05 4.94 21.76
N GLY A 133 -7.57 5.27 20.55
CA GLY A 133 -8.85 4.79 20.09
C GLY A 133 -8.91 4.59 18.58
N ALA A 134 -9.93 3.85 18.14
CA ALA A 134 -10.21 3.61 16.74
C ALA A 134 -11.71 3.76 16.44
N LEU A 135 -12.05 4.44 15.37
CA LEU A 135 -13.39 4.45 14.80
C LEU A 135 -13.50 3.29 13.82
N LEU A 136 -14.37 2.35 14.10
CA LEU A 136 -14.66 1.20 13.25
C LEU A 136 -15.84 1.51 12.35
N ILE A 137 -15.63 1.64 11.04
CA ILE A 137 -16.72 1.91 10.10
C ILE A 137 -17.18 0.60 9.44
N VAL A 138 -18.47 0.33 9.55
CA VAL A 138 -19.13 -0.79 8.87
C VAL A 138 -20.23 -0.25 7.98
N ASP A 139 -20.30 -0.70 6.73
CA ASP A 139 -21.34 -0.33 5.77
C ASP A 139 -22.67 -1.02 6.14
N ALA A 140 -23.76 -0.26 6.28
CA ALA A 140 -25.08 -0.78 6.62
C ALA A 140 -25.66 -1.78 5.61
N ALA A 141 -25.15 -1.79 4.36
CA ALA A 141 -25.63 -2.70 3.31
C ALA A 141 -24.72 -3.93 3.12
N GLN A 142 -23.40 -3.78 3.36
CA GLN A 142 -22.42 -4.87 3.20
C GLN A 142 -22.17 -5.61 4.51
N GLY A 143 -22.22 -4.92 5.64
CA GLY A 143 -21.97 -5.47 6.96
C GLY A 143 -20.48 -5.67 7.26
N VAL A 144 -20.18 -6.57 8.18
CA VAL A 144 -18.81 -6.92 8.61
C VAL A 144 -18.13 -7.75 7.54
N GLU A 145 -16.93 -7.34 7.14
CA GLU A 145 -16.09 -7.96 6.12
C GLU A 145 -14.82 -8.57 6.75
N ALA A 146 -14.09 -9.45 6.04
CA ALA A 146 -12.89 -10.13 6.56
C ALA A 146 -11.83 -9.15 7.09
N GLN A 147 -11.57 -8.06 6.35
CA GLN A 147 -10.63 -7.01 6.78
C GLN A 147 -11.11 -6.27 8.03
N THR A 148 -12.42 -6.16 8.23
CA THR A 148 -12.99 -5.56 9.45
C THR A 148 -12.59 -6.39 10.67
N VAL A 149 -12.74 -7.71 10.59
CA VAL A 149 -12.35 -8.64 11.66
C VAL A 149 -10.86 -8.54 11.97
N ALA A 150 -10.01 -8.59 10.94
CA ALA A 150 -8.55 -8.50 11.10
C ALA A 150 -8.12 -7.18 11.75
N ASN A 151 -8.68 -6.04 11.30
CA ASN A 151 -8.36 -4.72 11.85
C ASN A 151 -8.84 -4.56 13.30
N VAL A 152 -10.01 -5.10 13.64
CA VAL A 152 -10.51 -5.11 15.02
C VAL A 152 -9.61 -5.95 15.93
N HIS A 153 -9.14 -7.11 15.45
CA HIS A 153 -8.19 -7.93 16.20
C HIS A 153 -6.86 -7.19 16.46
N LEU A 154 -6.34 -6.48 15.46
CA LEU A 154 -5.14 -5.65 15.61
C LEU A 154 -5.35 -4.51 16.61
N ALA A 155 -6.51 -3.83 16.58
CA ALA A 155 -6.84 -2.77 17.51
C ALA A 155 -6.97 -3.30 18.95
N HIS A 156 -7.63 -4.43 19.15
CA HIS A 156 -7.72 -5.10 20.47
C HIS A 156 -6.34 -5.52 21.00
N LYS A 157 -5.49 -6.10 20.16
CA LYS A 157 -4.13 -6.48 20.54
C LYS A 157 -3.28 -5.30 21.04
N GLN A 158 -3.57 -4.10 20.55
CA GLN A 158 -2.93 -2.85 20.99
C GLN A 158 -3.67 -2.16 22.14
N GLY A 159 -4.78 -2.71 22.61
CA GLY A 159 -5.56 -2.17 23.74
C GLY A 159 -6.32 -0.87 23.41
N LEU A 160 -6.69 -0.65 22.15
CA LEU A 160 -7.42 0.54 21.74
C LEU A 160 -8.90 0.45 22.10
N THR A 161 -9.49 1.60 22.47
CA THR A 161 -10.94 1.74 22.59
C THR A 161 -11.56 1.83 21.20
N ILE A 162 -12.46 0.91 20.85
CA ILE A 162 -13.13 0.86 19.55
C ILE A 162 -14.51 1.50 19.66
N ILE A 163 -14.80 2.45 18.75
CA ILE A 163 -16.14 3.04 18.60
C ILE A 163 -16.72 2.53 17.28
N PRO A 164 -17.72 1.65 17.30
CA PRO A 164 -18.35 1.15 16.08
C PRO A 164 -19.30 2.21 15.48
N ILE A 165 -19.25 2.33 14.15
CA ILE A 165 -20.07 3.26 13.37
C ILE A 165 -20.69 2.48 12.21
N ILE A 166 -22.01 2.43 12.16
CA ILE A 166 -22.75 1.86 11.03
C ILE A 166 -23.02 2.99 10.06
N ASN A 167 -22.27 2.99 8.95
CA ASN A 167 -22.33 4.05 7.95
C ASN A 167 -23.23 3.69 6.76
N LYS A 168 -23.61 4.70 6.00
CA LYS A 168 -24.48 4.59 4.81
C LYS A 168 -25.91 4.13 5.11
N ILE A 169 -26.46 4.51 6.26
CA ILE A 169 -27.85 4.22 6.64
C ILE A 169 -28.90 4.82 5.69
N ASP A 170 -28.47 5.74 4.82
CA ASP A 170 -29.26 6.38 3.77
C ASP A 170 -29.52 5.48 2.55
N LEU A 171 -28.83 4.35 2.43
CA LEU A 171 -29.01 3.45 1.29
C LEU A 171 -30.30 2.65 1.40
N PRO A 172 -31.02 2.42 0.27
CA PRO A 172 -32.28 1.67 0.27
C PRO A 172 -32.14 0.21 0.72
N ASN A 173 -30.95 -0.37 0.59
CA ASN A 173 -30.61 -1.75 0.96
C ASN A 173 -29.88 -1.85 2.30
N ALA A 174 -29.87 -0.78 3.10
CA ALA A 174 -29.28 -0.80 4.43
C ALA A 174 -30.09 -1.72 5.38
N ASP A 175 -29.39 -2.64 6.05
CA ASP A 175 -29.96 -3.55 7.05
C ASP A 175 -29.28 -3.33 8.41
N ILE A 176 -29.62 -2.21 9.05
CA ILE A 176 -29.03 -1.78 10.32
C ILE A 176 -29.17 -2.85 11.40
N PRO A 177 -30.36 -3.49 11.62
CA PRO A 177 -30.50 -4.53 12.63
C PRO A 177 -29.59 -5.74 12.40
N ALA A 178 -29.38 -6.13 11.14
CA ALA A 178 -28.49 -7.23 10.81
C ALA A 178 -27.03 -6.88 11.13
N VAL A 179 -26.60 -5.62 10.85
CA VAL A 179 -25.23 -5.17 11.15
C VAL A 179 -25.00 -5.05 12.66
N HIS A 180 -25.96 -4.56 13.44
CA HIS A 180 -25.90 -4.57 14.90
C HIS A 180 -25.66 -5.99 15.45
N LYS A 181 -26.41 -6.97 14.94
CA LYS A 181 -26.23 -8.38 15.31
C LYS A 181 -24.85 -8.91 14.95
N GLN A 182 -24.31 -8.53 13.78
CA GLN A 182 -22.96 -8.92 13.36
C GLN A 182 -21.87 -8.32 14.24
N LEU A 183 -22.03 -7.08 14.70
CA LEU A 183 -21.07 -6.45 15.64
C LEU A 183 -20.99 -7.27 16.93
N GLU A 184 -22.12 -7.75 17.45
CA GLU A 184 -22.15 -8.58 18.65
C GLU A 184 -21.61 -9.99 18.42
N GLU A 185 -22.11 -10.69 17.40
CA GLU A 185 -21.80 -12.11 17.16
C GLU A 185 -20.38 -12.33 16.61
N ILE A 186 -19.90 -11.43 15.73
CA ILE A 186 -18.61 -11.61 15.05
C ILE A 186 -17.47 -10.87 15.78
N LEU A 187 -17.74 -9.64 16.24
CA LEU A 187 -16.69 -8.78 16.79
C LEU A 187 -16.75 -8.68 18.33
N ALA A 188 -17.76 -9.26 18.96
CA ALA A 188 -18.02 -9.17 20.40
C ALA A 188 -18.11 -7.71 20.90
N ILE A 189 -18.62 -6.81 20.06
CA ILE A 189 -18.84 -5.40 20.38
C ILE A 189 -20.34 -5.21 20.63
N PRO A 190 -20.75 -4.64 21.79
CA PRO A 190 -22.18 -4.43 22.09
C PRO A 190 -22.87 -3.58 21.02
N ALA A 191 -24.02 -4.01 20.51
CA ALA A 191 -24.76 -3.32 19.46
C ALA A 191 -25.17 -1.89 19.87
N GLU A 192 -25.51 -1.69 21.13
CA GLU A 192 -25.90 -0.41 21.72
C GLU A 192 -24.77 0.64 21.74
N GLU A 193 -23.53 0.22 21.59
CA GLU A 193 -22.38 1.14 21.46
C GLU A 193 -22.21 1.68 20.04
N ALA A 194 -22.87 1.09 19.05
CA ALA A 194 -22.76 1.50 17.66
C ALA A 194 -23.52 2.81 17.40
N ILE A 195 -22.93 3.65 16.56
CA ILE A 195 -23.50 4.93 16.16
C ILE A 195 -23.96 4.79 14.71
N ASP A 196 -25.25 4.96 14.49
CA ASP A 196 -25.84 4.96 13.15
C ASP A 196 -25.56 6.29 12.44
N ALA A 197 -24.94 6.23 11.27
CA ALA A 197 -24.46 7.41 10.58
C ALA A 197 -24.64 7.34 9.05
N SER A 198 -24.72 8.50 8.44
CA SER A 198 -24.50 8.68 7.02
C SER A 198 -23.48 9.81 6.82
N ALA A 199 -22.24 9.44 6.55
CA ALA A 199 -21.20 10.42 6.26
C ALA A 199 -21.58 11.28 5.04
N LYS A 200 -22.23 10.70 4.02
CA LYS A 200 -22.68 11.42 2.83
C LYS A 200 -23.71 12.50 3.17
N MET A 201 -24.69 12.18 4.00
CA MET A 201 -25.78 13.07 4.38
C MET A 201 -25.45 13.95 5.61
N GLY A 202 -24.33 13.68 6.29
CA GLY A 202 -23.94 14.41 7.51
C GLY A 202 -24.73 14.01 8.76
N ILE A 203 -25.37 12.83 8.74
CA ILE A 203 -26.16 12.29 9.87
C ILE A 203 -25.20 11.58 10.83
N GLY A 204 -25.39 11.78 12.15
CA GLY A 204 -24.62 11.09 13.20
C GLY A 204 -23.21 11.65 13.45
N ILE A 205 -22.77 12.70 12.72
CA ILE A 205 -21.40 13.23 12.82
C ILE A 205 -21.13 13.87 14.19
N GLU A 206 -22.11 14.59 14.76
CA GLU A 206 -21.98 15.21 16.08
C GLU A 206 -21.88 14.13 17.17
N GLU A 207 -22.69 13.08 17.06
CA GLU A 207 -22.70 11.94 17.97
C GLU A 207 -21.35 11.21 17.95
N ILE A 208 -20.73 11.07 16.78
CA ILE A 208 -19.38 10.51 16.63
C ILE A 208 -18.35 11.39 17.34
N LEU A 209 -18.39 12.72 17.14
CA LEU A 209 -17.46 13.65 17.79
C LEU A 209 -17.60 13.64 19.33
N GLU A 210 -18.82 13.59 19.85
CA GLU A 210 -19.05 13.45 21.30
C GLU A 210 -18.56 12.10 21.82
N ALA A 211 -18.83 11.00 21.08
CA ALA A 211 -18.33 9.67 21.46
C ALA A 211 -16.79 9.60 21.49
N ILE A 212 -16.10 10.28 20.57
CA ILE A 212 -14.62 10.40 20.60
C ILE A 212 -14.17 11.06 21.89
N VAL A 213 -14.83 12.14 22.30
CA VAL A 213 -14.49 12.88 23.53
C VAL A 213 -14.76 12.04 24.77
N ASP A 214 -15.92 11.37 24.82
CA ASP A 214 -16.40 10.68 26.02
C ASP A 214 -15.79 9.30 26.22
N ARG A 215 -15.61 8.54 25.13
CA ARG A 215 -15.23 7.10 25.21
C ARG A 215 -13.72 6.89 25.03
N ILE A 216 -13.04 7.65 24.14
CA ILE A 216 -11.60 7.47 23.95
C ILE A 216 -10.85 8.08 25.13
N PRO A 217 -9.99 7.32 25.82
CA PRO A 217 -9.22 7.84 26.94
C PRO A 217 -8.22 8.91 26.47
N PRO A 218 -7.84 9.86 27.33
CA PRO A 218 -6.73 10.75 27.05
C PRO A 218 -5.43 9.94 26.99
N PRO A 219 -4.40 10.49 26.32
CA PRO A 219 -3.07 9.88 26.36
C PRO A 219 -2.58 9.67 27.79
N PRO A 220 -1.86 8.57 28.06
CA PRO A 220 -1.36 8.26 29.39
C PRO A 220 -0.43 9.38 29.88
N LYS A 221 -0.56 9.75 31.17
CA LYS A 221 0.34 10.72 31.80
C LYS A 221 1.76 10.17 31.83
N PRO A 222 2.75 10.92 31.35
CA PRO A 222 4.13 10.44 31.35
C PRO A 222 4.65 10.26 32.77
N ALA A 223 5.44 9.22 33.00
CA ALA A 223 6.06 8.93 34.28
C ALA A 223 7.23 9.90 34.60
N ASP A 224 7.84 10.47 33.58
CA ASP A 224 8.96 11.41 33.67
C ASP A 224 8.89 12.45 32.52
N GLU A 225 9.80 13.44 32.58
CA GLU A 225 9.93 14.49 31.56
C GLU A 225 10.98 14.17 30.48
N ILE A 226 11.52 12.95 30.44
CA ILE A 226 12.50 12.56 29.44
C ILE A 226 11.79 12.45 28.08
N LEU A 227 12.36 13.07 27.05
CA LEU A 227 11.77 12.99 25.71
C LEU A 227 11.79 11.54 25.19
N ARG A 228 10.61 11.02 24.88
CA ARG A 228 10.40 9.79 24.13
C ARG A 228 9.33 10.05 23.07
N GLY A 229 9.75 10.13 21.83
CA GLY A 229 8.87 10.26 20.68
C GLY A 229 9.00 9.04 19.78
N LEU A 230 7.89 8.43 19.40
CA LEU A 230 7.84 7.33 18.43
C LEU A 230 7.72 7.89 17.03
N VAL A 231 8.66 7.58 16.16
CA VAL A 231 8.58 7.89 14.73
C VAL A 231 7.70 6.83 14.07
N PHE A 232 6.48 7.19 13.67
CA PHE A 232 5.55 6.23 13.09
C PHE A 232 5.49 6.30 11.56
N ASP A 233 5.91 7.42 10.93
CA ASP A 233 6.08 7.53 9.48
C ASP A 233 7.10 8.62 9.14
N CYS A 234 7.51 8.71 7.85
CA CYS A 234 8.33 9.80 7.35
C CYS A 234 8.08 10.05 5.86
N VAL A 235 8.27 11.30 5.45
CA VAL A 235 8.18 11.73 4.05
C VAL A 235 9.42 12.53 3.69
N PHE A 236 9.92 12.33 2.48
CA PHE A 236 11.01 13.13 1.96
C PHE A 236 10.46 14.33 1.16
N ASP A 237 10.80 15.52 1.60
CA ASP A 237 10.54 16.78 0.90
C ASP A 237 11.84 17.28 0.25
N ILE A 238 11.78 17.68 -1.01
CA ILE A 238 12.97 18.09 -1.79
C ILE A 238 13.65 19.31 -1.16
N TYR A 239 12.90 20.19 -0.51
CA TYR A 239 13.40 21.44 0.06
C TYR A 239 13.74 21.34 1.55
N ARG A 240 13.04 20.49 2.28
CA ARG A 240 13.12 20.38 3.75
C ARG A 240 13.88 19.14 4.23
N GLY A 241 14.16 18.19 3.32
CA GLY A 241 14.70 16.88 3.67
C GLY A 241 13.63 15.97 4.27
N VAL A 242 14.01 15.10 5.20
CA VAL A 242 13.06 14.19 5.84
C VAL A 242 12.20 14.93 6.84
N VAL A 243 10.88 14.83 6.65
CA VAL A 243 9.84 15.22 7.60
C VAL A 243 9.43 13.97 8.36
N ALA A 244 9.80 13.86 9.63
CA ALA A 244 9.48 12.71 10.46
C ALA A 244 8.16 12.94 11.21
N TYR A 245 7.23 12.01 11.09
CA TYR A 245 5.96 12.01 11.81
C TYR A 245 6.17 11.34 13.16
N VAL A 246 5.79 12.04 14.23
CA VAL A 246 6.13 11.63 15.58
C VAL A 246 4.93 11.74 16.53
N ARG A 247 4.81 10.73 17.39
CA ARG A 247 3.94 10.71 18.55
C ARG A 247 4.81 10.91 19.80
N ILE A 248 4.55 11.96 20.58
CA ILE A 248 5.28 12.23 21.82
C ILE A 248 4.61 11.51 22.98
N PHE A 249 5.30 10.56 23.59
CA PHE A 249 4.83 9.82 24.76
C PHE A 249 5.23 10.50 26.08
N SER A 250 6.44 11.07 26.15
CA SER A 250 6.92 11.81 27.32
C SER A 250 7.85 12.94 26.91
N GLY A 251 8.00 13.95 27.79
CA GLY A 251 8.84 15.10 27.55
C GLY A 251 8.29 16.05 26.49
N LYS A 252 9.20 16.76 25.81
CA LYS A 252 8.88 17.74 24.76
C LYS A 252 9.99 17.78 23.73
N ILE A 253 9.62 18.20 22.50
CA ILE A 253 10.54 18.49 21.40
C ILE A 253 10.31 19.91 20.89
N GLU A 254 11.39 20.69 20.72
CA GLU A 254 11.37 22.09 20.33
C GLU A 254 12.37 22.37 19.20
N ALA A 255 12.14 23.42 18.41
CA ALA A 255 13.11 23.88 17.44
C ALA A 255 14.42 24.32 18.12
N GLY A 256 15.57 23.97 17.57
CA GLY A 256 16.90 24.22 18.13
C GLY A 256 17.36 23.17 19.16
N GLN A 257 16.52 22.19 19.51
CA GLN A 257 16.89 21.11 20.43
C GLN A 257 17.76 20.06 19.71
N GLY A 258 18.81 19.60 20.39
CA GLY A 258 19.57 18.42 19.95
C GLY A 258 18.81 17.14 20.28
N VAL A 259 18.58 16.31 19.30
CA VAL A 259 17.91 15.01 19.44
C VAL A 259 18.81 13.87 18.98
N LYS A 260 18.52 12.70 19.49
CA LYS A 260 19.19 11.46 19.17
C LYS A 260 18.16 10.40 18.78
N LEU A 261 18.43 9.65 17.74
CA LEU A 261 17.70 8.45 17.37
C LEU A 261 18.34 7.25 18.07
N ILE A 262 17.56 6.44 18.77
CA ILE A 262 18.12 5.36 19.61
C ILE A 262 18.66 4.22 18.77
N ASN A 263 18.02 3.86 17.67
CA ASN A 263 18.37 2.67 16.89
C ASN A 263 19.76 2.76 16.23
N ASN A 264 20.13 3.93 15.70
CA ASN A 264 21.40 4.12 14.98
C ASN A 264 22.37 5.11 15.65
N ASP A 265 22.06 5.58 16.85
CA ASP A 265 22.84 6.56 17.61
C ASP A 265 23.04 7.91 16.88
N ALA A 266 22.28 8.15 15.80
CA ALA A 266 22.40 9.35 15.00
C ALA A 266 21.90 10.58 15.75
N ARG A 267 22.61 11.71 15.58
CA ARG A 267 22.38 12.96 16.32
C ARG A 267 22.03 14.05 15.35
N TYR A 268 20.96 14.78 15.65
CA TYR A 268 20.44 15.84 14.80
C TYR A 268 20.03 17.04 15.63
N GLU A 269 19.96 18.19 14.99
CA GLU A 269 19.37 19.40 15.55
C GLU A 269 18.02 19.65 14.89
N VAL A 270 16.97 19.75 15.69
CA VAL A 270 15.61 20.02 15.24
C VAL A 270 15.53 21.43 14.66
N LYS A 271 15.11 21.56 13.41
CA LYS A 271 14.92 22.86 12.75
C LYS A 271 13.51 23.39 12.90
N GLU A 272 12.53 22.50 12.79
CA GLU A 272 11.12 22.84 12.86
C GLU A 272 10.34 21.71 13.53
N VAL A 273 9.32 22.05 14.28
CA VAL A 273 8.31 21.13 14.80
C VAL A 273 6.92 21.68 14.48
N GLY A 274 5.93 20.83 14.30
CA GLY A 274 4.58 21.30 14.02
C GLY A 274 3.55 20.17 13.99
N VAL A 275 2.33 20.55 13.62
CA VAL A 275 1.18 19.64 13.44
C VAL A 275 0.64 19.79 12.02
N PHE A 276 -0.21 18.87 11.61
CA PHE A 276 -0.92 18.94 10.33
C PHE A 276 -2.35 19.45 10.55
N THR A 277 -2.79 20.46 9.74
CA THR A 277 -4.13 21.07 9.83
C THR A 277 -4.73 21.41 8.45
N PRO A 278 -4.99 20.53 7.51
CA PRO A 278 -4.28 19.32 7.03
C PRO A 278 -2.85 19.60 6.57
N LYS A 279 -2.54 20.85 6.16
CA LYS A 279 -1.18 21.28 5.77
C LYS A 279 -0.28 21.39 6.98
N MET A 280 1.03 21.29 6.77
CA MET A 280 2.03 21.50 7.81
C MET A 280 1.87 22.88 8.46
N PHE A 281 1.69 22.90 9.77
CA PHE A 281 1.56 24.10 10.57
C PHE A 281 2.64 24.14 11.66
N PRO A 282 3.67 24.98 11.51
CA PRO A 282 4.76 25.07 12.47
C PRO A 282 4.27 25.48 13.85
N GLN A 283 4.82 24.87 14.89
CA GLN A 283 4.58 25.19 16.29
C GLN A 283 5.88 25.45 17.03
N LYS A 284 5.81 26.00 18.23
CA LYS A 284 6.99 26.23 19.06
C LYS A 284 7.54 24.93 19.62
N ARG A 285 6.67 24.01 20.00
CA ARG A 285 7.01 22.71 20.58
C ARG A 285 5.86 21.71 20.40
N LEU A 286 6.20 20.43 20.46
CA LEU A 286 5.29 19.32 20.72
C LEU A 286 5.59 18.77 22.11
N GLN A 287 4.56 18.35 22.83
CA GLN A 287 4.65 17.82 24.20
C GLN A 287 3.97 16.47 24.32
N ALA A 288 4.14 15.80 25.45
CA ALA A 288 3.50 14.52 25.71
C ALA A 288 2.01 14.56 25.35
N GLY A 289 1.57 13.54 24.60
CA GLY A 289 0.22 13.45 24.05
C GLY A 289 0.07 14.00 22.63
N ASP A 290 0.99 14.80 22.11
CA ASP A 290 0.89 15.39 20.78
C ASP A 290 1.29 14.43 19.68
N VAL A 291 0.57 14.48 18.56
CA VAL A 291 0.93 13.91 17.26
C VAL A 291 1.31 15.06 16.34
N GLY A 292 2.43 14.95 15.65
CA GLY A 292 2.90 16.00 14.75
C GLY A 292 4.12 15.59 13.95
N TYR A 293 4.92 16.55 13.54
CA TYR A 293 6.14 16.30 12.79
C TYR A 293 7.33 17.09 13.36
N PHE A 294 8.53 16.60 13.04
CA PHE A 294 9.75 17.38 13.20
C PHE A 294 10.63 17.27 11.95
N ILE A 295 11.44 18.30 11.72
CA ILE A 295 12.42 18.38 10.64
C ILE A 295 13.78 18.63 11.29
N ALA A 296 14.79 17.84 10.94
CA ALA A 296 16.11 17.87 11.59
C ALA A 296 17.28 17.71 10.61
N ASN A 297 17.17 18.25 9.38
CA ASN A 297 18.21 18.13 8.33
C ASN A 297 18.65 16.68 8.03
N ILE A 298 17.77 15.71 8.24
CA ILE A 298 18.01 14.32 7.86
C ILE A 298 17.94 14.25 6.33
N LYS A 299 19.03 13.82 5.70
CA LYS A 299 19.16 13.86 4.22
C LYS A 299 18.60 12.62 3.53
N SER A 300 18.50 11.53 4.26
CA SER A 300 18.03 10.25 3.73
C SER A 300 17.04 9.61 4.69
N THR A 301 15.98 9.02 4.15
CA THR A 301 15.04 8.21 4.96
C THR A 301 15.69 6.92 5.48
N ALA A 302 16.83 6.50 4.91
CA ALA A 302 17.61 5.40 5.45
C ALA A 302 18.25 5.71 6.81
N ASP A 303 18.43 7.02 7.12
CA ASP A 303 19.00 7.47 8.39
C ASP A 303 17.98 7.49 9.54
N ILE A 304 16.69 7.37 9.23
CA ILE A 304 15.60 7.31 10.20
C ILE A 304 14.77 6.06 9.96
N LYS A 305 14.76 5.18 10.96
CA LYS A 305 13.96 3.96 10.88
C LYS A 305 12.57 4.22 11.45
N ILE A 306 11.54 3.82 10.72
CA ILE A 306 10.17 3.89 11.25
C ILE A 306 10.07 2.91 12.41
N GLY A 307 9.46 3.35 13.53
CA GLY A 307 9.48 2.64 14.80
C GLY A 307 10.64 3.04 15.71
N ASP A 308 11.54 3.94 15.26
CA ASP A 308 12.63 4.43 16.10
C ASP A 308 12.12 5.39 17.17
N THR A 309 12.87 5.51 18.24
CA THR A 309 12.61 6.43 19.33
C THR A 309 13.51 7.64 19.23
N VAL A 310 12.89 8.84 19.11
CA VAL A 310 13.60 10.10 19.23
C VAL A 310 13.66 10.52 20.69
N THR A 311 14.86 10.90 21.16
CA THR A 311 15.10 11.33 22.53
C THR A 311 15.99 12.58 22.60
N ASP A 312 16.04 13.24 23.75
CA ASP A 312 16.90 14.42 23.95
C ASP A 312 18.38 14.03 23.96
N LEU A 313 19.23 14.80 23.30
CA LEU A 313 20.67 14.54 23.25
C LEU A 313 21.36 14.71 24.60
N ARG A 314 20.86 15.64 25.45
CA ARG A 314 21.48 15.96 26.76
C ARG A 314 21.01 15.01 27.86
N ASN A 315 19.76 14.54 27.76
CA ASN A 315 19.16 13.61 28.71
C ASN A 315 18.44 12.48 27.96
N PRO A 316 19.21 11.54 27.37
CA PRO A 316 18.64 10.51 26.53
C PRO A 316 17.87 9.46 27.34
N ALA A 317 16.78 8.95 26.77
CA ALA A 317 16.09 7.78 27.30
C ALA A 317 17.02 6.56 27.26
N LYS A 318 16.96 5.72 28.28
CA LYS A 318 17.78 4.50 28.40
C LYS A 318 17.23 3.37 27.53
N GLU A 319 15.91 3.30 27.39
CA GLU A 319 15.20 2.25 26.67
C GLU A 319 14.39 2.84 25.54
N PRO A 320 14.37 2.20 24.36
CA PRO A 320 13.51 2.61 23.27
C PRO A 320 12.04 2.30 23.60
N LEU A 321 11.13 3.02 22.96
CA LEU A 321 9.74 2.60 22.89
C LEU A 321 9.61 1.29 22.11
N PRO A 322 8.56 0.48 22.36
CA PRO A 322 8.29 -0.67 21.52
C PRO A 322 8.24 -0.25 20.05
N GLY A 323 9.16 -0.77 19.26
CA GLY A 323 9.23 -0.50 17.83
C GLY A 323 8.28 -1.38 17.03
N PHE A 324 8.29 -1.21 15.71
CA PHE A 324 7.52 -2.04 14.80
C PHE A 324 8.35 -3.25 14.34
N GLN A 325 7.67 -4.33 14.00
CA GLN A 325 8.31 -5.48 13.35
C GLN A 325 8.87 -5.06 11.99
N GLU A 326 9.99 -5.63 11.59
CA GLU A 326 10.54 -5.40 10.26
C GLU A 326 9.61 -6.03 9.20
N ILE A 327 9.36 -5.27 8.16
CA ILE A 327 8.56 -5.76 7.05
C ILE A 327 9.49 -6.46 6.06
N HIS A 328 9.07 -7.62 5.64
CA HIS A 328 9.71 -8.31 4.53
C HIS A 328 8.77 -8.26 3.31
N PRO A 329 9.28 -7.81 2.15
CA PRO A 329 8.51 -7.88 0.92
C PRO A 329 8.10 -9.33 0.63
N MET A 330 6.87 -9.51 0.17
CA MET A 330 6.32 -10.83 -0.14
C MET A 330 6.24 -11.10 -1.64
N VAL A 331 6.14 -10.03 -2.44
CA VAL A 331 5.99 -10.09 -3.89
C VAL A 331 7.17 -9.40 -4.56
N PHE A 332 7.74 -10.03 -5.57
CA PHE A 332 8.90 -9.54 -6.30
C PHE A 332 8.62 -9.47 -7.79
N SER A 333 9.07 -8.38 -8.44
CA SER A 333 8.99 -8.21 -9.88
C SER A 333 10.22 -7.45 -10.39
N GLY A 334 10.71 -7.81 -11.57
CA GLY A 334 11.72 -7.02 -12.27
C GLY A 334 11.07 -5.82 -12.96
N ILE A 335 11.58 -4.62 -12.74
CA ILE A 335 11.14 -3.40 -13.41
C ILE A 335 12.24 -2.94 -14.36
N TYR A 336 11.91 -2.80 -15.64
CA TYR A 336 12.81 -2.41 -16.72
C TYR A 336 12.24 -1.22 -17.47
N PRO A 337 13.09 -0.27 -17.93
CA PRO A 337 12.62 0.81 -18.78
C PRO A 337 12.30 0.25 -20.17
N ILE A 338 11.28 0.81 -20.84
CA ILE A 338 10.98 0.45 -22.23
C ILE A 338 12.16 0.79 -23.12
N ASN A 339 12.72 1.98 -23.00
CA ASN A 339 13.95 2.34 -23.70
C ASN A 339 15.15 2.10 -22.79
N THR A 340 16.09 1.29 -23.23
CA THR A 340 17.30 0.95 -22.45
C THR A 340 18.16 2.17 -22.09
N GLY A 341 18.06 3.27 -22.85
CA GLY A 341 18.71 4.55 -22.54
C GLY A 341 18.19 5.25 -21.29
N ASP A 342 16.98 4.92 -20.84
CA ASP A 342 16.32 5.58 -19.70
C ASP A 342 16.68 4.92 -18.35
N PHE A 343 17.65 4.01 -18.31
CA PHE A 343 18.04 3.28 -17.09
C PHE A 343 18.45 4.22 -15.94
N GLU A 344 19.27 5.25 -16.21
CA GLU A 344 19.69 6.20 -15.16
C GLU A 344 18.51 7.07 -14.65
N HIS A 345 17.54 7.35 -15.53
CA HIS A 345 16.30 8.03 -15.14
C HIS A 345 15.45 7.11 -14.24
N LEU A 346 15.27 5.85 -14.61
CA LEU A 346 14.58 4.84 -13.80
C LEU A 346 15.25 4.68 -12.42
N LYS A 347 16.58 4.60 -12.36
CA LYS A 347 17.34 4.52 -11.11
C LYS A 347 17.06 5.71 -10.19
N THR A 348 17.02 6.92 -10.77
CA THR A 348 16.72 8.14 -10.02
C THR A 348 15.28 8.14 -9.52
N ALA A 349 14.31 7.74 -10.35
CA ALA A 349 12.90 7.66 -10.01
C ALA A 349 12.64 6.62 -8.89
N ILE A 350 13.18 5.42 -9.03
CA ILE A 350 13.10 4.35 -8.01
C ILE A 350 13.74 4.80 -6.68
N GLY A 351 14.90 5.48 -6.75
CA GLY A 351 15.55 6.03 -5.56
C GLY A 351 14.68 7.05 -4.83
N LYS A 352 14.00 7.94 -5.56
CA LYS A 352 13.06 8.92 -4.97
C LYS A 352 11.81 8.25 -4.39
N LEU A 353 11.25 7.25 -5.08
CA LEU A 353 10.12 6.48 -4.55
C LEU A 353 10.48 5.79 -3.22
N ARG A 354 11.66 5.17 -3.15
CA ARG A 354 12.15 4.52 -1.92
C ARG A 354 12.27 5.48 -0.73
N LEU A 355 12.56 6.77 -1.00
CA LEU A 355 12.60 7.78 0.06
C LEU A 355 11.22 8.04 0.69
N ASN A 356 10.15 7.81 -0.06
CA ASN A 356 8.78 8.06 0.38
C ASN A 356 8.02 6.78 0.75
N ASP A 357 8.60 5.61 0.48
CA ASP A 357 8.00 4.31 0.74
C ASP A 357 9.02 3.36 1.37
N SER A 358 8.95 3.20 2.68
CA SER A 358 9.90 2.39 3.44
C SER A 358 9.74 0.89 3.22
N ALA A 359 8.57 0.45 2.74
CA ALA A 359 8.28 -0.95 2.47
C ALA A 359 8.78 -1.42 1.10
N PHE A 360 9.02 -0.47 0.18
CA PHE A 360 9.57 -0.73 -1.14
C PHE A 360 11.07 -0.98 -1.09
N VAL A 361 11.52 -2.13 -1.58
CA VAL A 361 12.94 -2.47 -1.69
C VAL A 361 13.30 -2.74 -3.15
N TYR A 362 14.55 -2.47 -3.52
CA TYR A 362 15.03 -2.71 -4.87
C TYR A 362 16.51 -3.02 -4.89
N GLN A 363 16.92 -3.81 -5.89
CA GLN A 363 18.33 -4.10 -6.19
C GLN A 363 18.54 -4.10 -7.71
N PRO A 364 19.74 -3.73 -8.19
CA PRO A 364 20.04 -3.79 -9.61
C PRO A 364 19.89 -5.20 -10.17
N GLU A 365 19.30 -5.32 -11.34
CA GLU A 365 19.12 -6.59 -12.06
C GLU A 365 19.44 -6.38 -13.55
N SER A 366 19.86 -7.44 -14.22
CA SER A 366 20.05 -7.42 -15.67
C SER A 366 19.38 -8.63 -16.31
N SER A 367 18.71 -8.38 -17.42
CA SER A 367 18.07 -9.39 -18.25
C SER A 367 18.70 -9.40 -19.62
N VAL A 368 18.97 -10.59 -20.16
CA VAL A 368 19.48 -10.74 -21.53
C VAL A 368 18.50 -10.17 -22.57
N ALA A 369 17.19 -10.28 -22.25
CA ALA A 369 16.11 -9.85 -23.14
C ALA A 369 15.73 -8.36 -22.96
N LEU A 370 15.75 -7.83 -21.72
CA LEU A 370 15.23 -6.50 -21.37
C LEU A 370 16.33 -5.49 -21.05
N GLY A 371 17.59 -5.92 -20.90
CA GLY A 371 18.71 -5.07 -20.53
C GLY A 371 18.83 -4.83 -19.02
N PHE A 372 19.26 -3.64 -18.62
CA PHE A 372 19.42 -3.26 -17.22
C PHE A 372 18.10 -2.78 -16.62
N GLY A 373 17.82 -3.19 -15.40
CA GLY A 373 16.64 -2.85 -14.63
C GLY A 373 16.85 -3.04 -13.14
N PHE A 374 15.77 -3.21 -12.41
CA PHE A 374 15.78 -3.41 -10.96
C PHE A 374 14.84 -4.54 -10.57
N ARG A 375 15.32 -5.43 -9.72
CA ARG A 375 14.48 -6.36 -8.99
C ARG A 375 13.86 -5.63 -7.81
N CYS A 376 12.54 -5.54 -7.78
CA CYS A 376 11.80 -4.78 -6.79
C CYS A 376 10.96 -5.72 -5.92
N GLY A 377 10.93 -5.44 -4.62
CA GLY A 377 10.11 -6.15 -3.65
C GLY A 377 8.99 -5.26 -3.11
N PHE A 378 7.80 -5.83 -2.98
CA PHE A 378 6.55 -5.17 -2.64
C PHE A 378 5.83 -5.93 -1.53
N LEU A 379 4.94 -5.26 -0.79
CA LEU A 379 4.10 -5.88 0.23
C LEU A 379 3.08 -6.85 -0.36
N GLY A 380 2.47 -6.47 -1.49
CA GLY A 380 1.49 -7.24 -2.21
C GLY A 380 1.31 -6.74 -3.65
N LEU A 381 0.29 -7.25 -4.33
CA LEU A 381 0.02 -6.87 -5.73
C LEU A 381 -0.44 -5.43 -5.88
N LEU A 382 -1.34 -4.97 -5.02
CA LEU A 382 -1.83 -3.59 -5.08
C LEU A 382 -0.69 -2.61 -4.85
N HIS A 383 0.20 -2.90 -3.91
CA HIS A 383 1.40 -2.10 -3.70
C HIS A 383 2.29 -2.07 -4.95
N MET A 384 2.50 -3.21 -5.62
CA MET A 384 3.25 -3.29 -6.88
C MET A 384 2.61 -2.44 -7.99
N GLU A 385 1.30 -2.50 -8.16
CA GLU A 385 0.56 -1.71 -9.15
C GLU A 385 0.67 -0.20 -8.87
N ILE A 386 0.55 0.19 -7.62
CA ILE A 386 0.68 1.58 -7.18
C ILE A 386 2.07 2.12 -7.51
N ILE A 387 3.14 1.39 -7.18
CA ILE A 387 4.50 1.79 -7.50
C ILE A 387 4.72 1.91 -9.01
N GLN A 388 4.20 0.97 -9.80
CA GLN A 388 4.28 1.05 -11.27
C GLN A 388 3.55 2.27 -11.83
N GLU A 389 2.35 2.55 -11.31
CA GLU A 389 1.56 3.70 -11.76
C GLU A 389 2.19 5.02 -11.34
N ARG A 390 2.79 5.10 -10.15
CA ARG A 390 3.56 6.25 -9.69
C ARG A 390 4.80 6.50 -10.56
N LEU A 391 5.52 5.44 -10.96
CA LEU A 391 6.64 5.57 -11.90
C LEU A 391 6.21 6.19 -13.23
N ARG A 392 5.03 5.80 -13.73
CA ARG A 392 4.48 6.37 -14.97
C ARG A 392 4.04 7.82 -14.81
N ARG A 393 3.26 8.14 -13.77
CA ARG A 393 2.61 9.46 -13.63
C ARG A 393 3.52 10.52 -13.02
N GLU A 394 4.25 10.18 -11.94
CA GLU A 394 5.09 11.14 -11.22
C GLU A 394 6.45 11.35 -11.88
N TYR A 395 6.95 10.34 -12.62
CA TYR A 395 8.30 10.34 -13.19
C TYR A 395 8.33 10.19 -14.71
N ASP A 396 7.17 10.14 -15.37
CA ASP A 396 7.04 9.96 -16.84
C ASP A 396 7.87 8.77 -17.36
N MET A 397 7.84 7.66 -16.63
CA MET A 397 8.63 6.47 -16.92
C MET A 397 7.77 5.36 -17.51
N ASP A 398 7.98 5.06 -18.78
CA ASP A 398 7.40 3.85 -19.40
C ASP A 398 8.23 2.63 -19.02
N ILE A 399 7.58 1.69 -18.32
CA ILE A 399 8.22 0.51 -17.74
C ILE A 399 7.59 -0.81 -18.20
N ILE A 400 8.43 -1.85 -18.21
CA ILE A 400 8.02 -3.25 -18.31
C ILE A 400 8.22 -3.88 -16.93
N ALA A 401 7.16 -4.46 -16.37
CA ALA A 401 7.25 -5.28 -15.17
C ALA A 401 7.19 -6.77 -15.54
N THR A 402 8.08 -7.58 -14.97
CA THR A 402 8.01 -9.04 -15.13
C THR A 402 6.87 -9.61 -14.28
N SER A 403 6.49 -10.86 -14.53
CA SER A 403 5.49 -11.54 -13.70
C SER A 403 5.88 -11.50 -12.23
N PRO A 404 4.90 -11.23 -11.34
CA PRO A 404 5.15 -11.27 -9.91
C PRO A 404 5.60 -12.67 -9.49
N SER A 405 6.56 -12.74 -8.60
CA SER A 405 7.07 -13.96 -7.98
C SER A 405 7.17 -13.80 -6.48
N VAL A 406 7.34 -14.91 -5.78
CA VAL A 406 7.53 -14.97 -4.33
C VAL A 406 8.94 -15.42 -4.01
N ILE A 407 9.36 -15.32 -2.74
CA ILE A 407 10.62 -15.91 -2.29
C ILE A 407 10.40 -17.40 -2.06
N TYR A 408 11.25 -18.21 -2.65
CA TYR A 408 11.32 -19.65 -2.41
C TYR A 408 12.53 -19.99 -1.54
N GLU A 409 12.36 -20.92 -0.63
CA GLU A 409 13.47 -21.49 0.11
C GLU A 409 13.93 -22.76 -0.61
N ILE A 410 15.20 -22.80 -0.98
CA ILE A 410 15.82 -23.94 -1.65
C ILE A 410 16.77 -24.60 -0.66
N LEU A 411 16.46 -25.83 -0.26
CA LEU A 411 17.38 -26.66 0.48
C LEU A 411 18.31 -27.38 -0.51
N THR A 412 19.59 -27.14 -0.40
CA THR A 412 20.58 -27.79 -1.26
C THR A 412 21.02 -29.14 -0.68
N THR A 413 21.52 -30.03 -1.55
CA THR A 413 22.09 -31.32 -1.15
C THR A 413 23.30 -31.20 -0.18
N ARG A 414 23.81 -29.97 0.01
CA ARG A 414 24.87 -29.66 0.99
C ARG A 414 24.31 -29.20 2.34
N GLY A 415 22.98 -29.13 2.49
CA GLY A 415 22.32 -28.65 3.70
C GLY A 415 22.24 -27.11 3.83
N GLU A 416 22.57 -26.37 2.78
CA GLU A 416 22.47 -24.91 2.77
C GLU A 416 21.06 -24.48 2.32
N THR A 417 20.47 -23.51 3.01
CA THR A 417 19.19 -22.91 2.58
C THR A 417 19.45 -21.63 1.81
N LEU A 418 19.00 -21.57 0.56
CA LEU A 418 19.09 -20.41 -0.32
C LEU A 418 17.72 -19.77 -0.47
N LEU A 419 17.65 -18.44 -0.39
CA LEU A 419 16.44 -17.69 -0.71
C LEU A 419 16.50 -17.24 -2.16
N VAL A 420 15.50 -17.66 -2.95
CA VAL A 420 15.43 -17.37 -4.39
C VAL A 420 14.12 -16.66 -4.70
N ASP A 421 14.23 -15.40 -5.09
CA ASP A 421 13.12 -14.54 -5.52
C ASP A 421 12.98 -14.47 -7.04
N ASN A 422 14.09 -14.77 -7.79
CA ASN A 422 14.14 -14.73 -9.24
C ASN A 422 14.32 -16.16 -9.82
N PRO A 423 13.41 -16.61 -10.71
CA PRO A 423 13.54 -17.91 -11.38
C PRO A 423 14.88 -18.12 -12.12
N ALA A 424 15.52 -17.03 -12.58
CA ALA A 424 16.81 -17.11 -13.25
C ALA A 424 17.94 -17.59 -12.32
N HIS A 425 17.81 -17.34 -11.01
CA HIS A 425 18.80 -17.71 -9.99
C HIS A 425 18.55 -19.09 -9.37
N LEU A 426 17.55 -19.84 -9.85
CA LEU A 426 17.29 -21.20 -9.35
C LEU A 426 18.50 -22.08 -9.66
N PRO A 427 19.08 -22.78 -8.66
CA PRO A 427 20.20 -23.71 -8.86
C PRO A 427 19.84 -24.85 -9.82
N ASP A 428 20.87 -25.54 -10.31
CA ASP A 428 20.67 -26.75 -11.10
C ASP A 428 19.88 -27.81 -10.31
N PRO A 429 18.90 -28.49 -10.91
CA PRO A 429 18.09 -29.50 -10.23
C PRO A 429 18.89 -30.60 -9.50
N SER A 430 20.13 -30.87 -9.92
CA SER A 430 21.01 -31.87 -9.29
C SER A 430 21.52 -31.43 -7.90
N VAL A 431 21.50 -30.14 -7.61
CA VAL A 431 21.98 -29.57 -6.35
C VAL A 431 20.82 -29.30 -5.37
N ILE A 432 19.59 -29.40 -5.85
CA ILE A 432 18.38 -29.12 -5.06
C ILE A 432 17.91 -30.40 -4.37
N GLU A 433 17.76 -30.37 -3.07
CA GLU A 433 17.12 -31.42 -2.27
C GLU A 433 15.61 -31.16 -2.13
N GLU A 434 15.24 -29.94 -1.71
CA GLU A 434 13.86 -29.50 -1.55
C GLU A 434 13.65 -28.09 -2.05
N ILE A 435 12.46 -27.82 -2.56
CA ILE A 435 11.97 -26.46 -2.82
C ILE A 435 10.77 -26.22 -1.90
N ARG A 436 10.83 -25.14 -1.11
CA ARG A 436 9.75 -24.72 -0.23
C ARG A 436 9.13 -23.43 -0.73
N GLU A 437 7.81 -23.40 -0.80
CA GLU A 437 7.04 -22.22 -1.18
C GLU A 437 6.39 -21.54 0.03
N PRO A 438 6.24 -20.21 0.01
CA PRO A 438 5.56 -19.50 1.09
C PRO A 438 4.07 -19.83 1.09
N ILE A 439 3.55 -20.12 2.28
CA ILE A 439 2.14 -20.43 2.52
C ILE A 439 1.52 -19.28 3.30
N VAL A 440 0.27 -19.02 3.00
CA VAL A 440 -0.57 -18.07 3.73
C VAL A 440 -1.78 -18.81 4.32
N LYS A 441 -2.18 -18.38 5.52
CA LYS A 441 -3.52 -18.67 6.03
C LYS A 441 -4.46 -17.62 5.49
N ALA A 442 -5.44 -18.07 4.73
CA ALA A 442 -6.44 -17.20 4.14
C ALA A 442 -7.79 -17.39 4.84
N TYR A 443 -8.45 -16.27 5.06
CA TYR A 443 -9.75 -16.13 5.68
C TYR A 443 -10.73 -15.62 4.63
N VAL A 444 -11.58 -16.50 4.10
CA VAL A 444 -12.52 -16.12 3.04
C VAL A 444 -13.93 -16.04 3.62
N LEU A 445 -14.44 -14.83 3.72
CA LEU A 445 -15.82 -14.58 4.14
C LEU A 445 -16.75 -14.67 2.94
N CYS A 446 -17.82 -15.43 3.04
CA CYS A 446 -18.79 -15.57 1.95
C CYS A 446 -20.19 -15.97 2.44
N PRO A 447 -21.24 -15.71 1.63
CA PRO A 447 -22.56 -16.30 1.86
C PRO A 447 -22.55 -17.83 1.72
N ASN A 448 -23.37 -18.52 2.51
CA ASN A 448 -23.45 -19.99 2.57
C ASN A 448 -23.68 -20.65 1.21
N GLU A 449 -24.41 -20.00 0.31
CA GLU A 449 -24.76 -20.52 -1.01
C GLU A 449 -23.53 -20.70 -1.94
N TYR A 450 -22.42 -19.99 -1.69
CA TYR A 450 -21.21 -20.03 -2.53
C TYR A 450 -20.08 -20.91 -1.97
N ILE A 451 -20.30 -21.60 -0.84
CA ILE A 451 -19.26 -22.44 -0.20
C ILE A 451 -18.71 -23.48 -1.19
N GLY A 452 -19.58 -24.17 -1.92
CA GLY A 452 -19.16 -25.23 -2.86
C GLY A 452 -18.24 -24.72 -3.95
N ASP A 453 -18.59 -23.60 -4.58
CA ASP A 453 -17.81 -23.00 -5.68
C ASP A 453 -16.47 -22.45 -5.17
N LEU A 454 -16.46 -21.87 -3.96
CA LEU A 454 -15.23 -21.39 -3.35
C LEU A 454 -14.31 -22.53 -2.89
N LEU A 455 -14.84 -23.62 -2.37
CA LEU A 455 -14.05 -24.81 -2.06
C LEU A 455 -13.39 -25.37 -3.32
N GLN A 456 -14.11 -25.43 -4.44
CA GLN A 456 -13.53 -25.82 -5.72
C GLN A 456 -12.40 -24.86 -6.14
N LEU A 457 -12.59 -23.56 -6.03
CA LEU A 457 -11.56 -22.57 -6.33
C LEU A 457 -10.31 -22.75 -5.45
N ILE A 458 -10.50 -22.96 -4.14
CA ILE A 458 -9.40 -23.20 -3.18
C ILE A 458 -8.62 -24.46 -3.59
N MET A 459 -9.31 -25.56 -3.89
CA MET A 459 -8.67 -26.80 -4.35
C MET A 459 -7.94 -26.61 -5.69
N GLU A 460 -8.54 -25.89 -6.65
CA GLU A 460 -7.88 -25.55 -7.91
C GLU A 460 -6.59 -24.76 -7.69
N LYS A 461 -6.51 -23.97 -6.64
CA LYS A 461 -5.32 -23.18 -6.24
C LYS A 461 -4.39 -23.92 -5.27
N ARG A 462 -4.52 -25.26 -5.17
CA ARG A 462 -3.70 -26.13 -4.30
C ARG A 462 -3.85 -25.79 -2.80
N GLY A 463 -4.95 -25.15 -2.44
CA GLY A 463 -5.26 -24.83 -1.06
C GLY A 463 -5.69 -26.05 -0.28
N LEU A 464 -5.42 -26.01 1.02
CA LEU A 464 -5.88 -26.97 2.00
C LEU A 464 -6.93 -26.27 2.89
N MET A 465 -8.10 -26.88 2.98
CA MET A 465 -9.14 -26.42 3.89
C MET A 465 -8.80 -26.86 5.30
N ASP A 466 -8.80 -25.94 6.24
CA ASP A 466 -8.63 -26.22 7.66
C ASP A 466 -10.00 -26.47 8.31
N HIS A 467 -10.80 -25.42 8.45
CA HIS A 467 -12.16 -25.51 8.98
C HIS A 467 -13.05 -24.41 8.42
N THR A 468 -14.36 -24.56 8.71
CA THR A 468 -15.38 -23.57 8.34
C THR A 468 -16.01 -23.06 9.63
N GLU A 469 -16.00 -21.75 9.81
CA GLU A 469 -16.63 -21.07 10.93
C GLU A 469 -17.92 -20.40 10.48
N SER A 470 -19.04 -20.76 11.11
CA SER A 470 -20.32 -20.09 10.85
C SER A 470 -20.38 -18.79 11.65
N LEU A 471 -20.41 -17.65 10.97
CA LEU A 471 -20.46 -16.35 11.62
C LEU A 471 -21.89 -15.92 11.95
N ASP A 472 -22.81 -16.19 11.02
CA ASP A 472 -24.24 -15.97 11.20
C ASP A 472 -25.06 -17.01 10.41
N THR A 473 -26.38 -16.86 10.33
CA THR A 473 -27.26 -17.80 9.62
C THR A 473 -27.07 -17.79 8.10
N ARG A 474 -26.38 -16.80 7.54
CA ARG A 474 -26.24 -16.58 6.10
C ARG A 474 -24.80 -16.60 5.63
N ARG A 475 -23.81 -16.38 6.51
CA ARG A 475 -22.40 -16.21 6.13
C ARG A 475 -21.48 -17.12 6.92
N VAL A 476 -20.42 -17.53 6.24
CA VAL A 476 -19.37 -18.36 6.80
C VAL A 476 -18.00 -17.77 6.52
N MET A 477 -17.06 -18.08 7.39
CA MET A 477 -15.63 -17.84 7.17
C MET A 477 -14.97 -19.18 6.88
N LEU A 478 -14.32 -19.27 5.73
CA LEU A 478 -13.52 -20.42 5.33
C LEU A 478 -12.07 -20.15 5.74
N HIS A 479 -11.52 -21.00 6.59
CA HIS A 479 -10.12 -20.99 7.00
C HIS A 479 -9.34 -21.96 6.14
N CYS A 480 -8.39 -21.49 5.36
CA CYS A 480 -7.63 -22.33 4.45
C CYS A 480 -6.16 -21.91 4.35
N GLU A 481 -5.29 -22.86 4.03
CA GLU A 481 -3.90 -22.62 3.70
C GLU A 481 -3.73 -22.63 2.19
N LEU A 482 -3.10 -21.60 1.64
CA LEU A 482 -2.87 -21.42 0.22
C LEU A 482 -1.41 -21.08 -0.06
N PRO A 483 -0.81 -21.60 -1.14
CA PRO A 483 0.47 -21.11 -1.62
C PRO A 483 0.33 -19.65 -2.08
N LEU A 484 1.17 -18.76 -1.56
CA LEU A 484 1.09 -17.33 -1.87
C LEU A 484 1.11 -17.07 -3.37
N ASN A 485 1.99 -17.75 -4.11
CA ASN A 485 2.10 -17.59 -5.57
C ASN A 485 0.81 -17.91 -6.35
N GLU A 486 -0.07 -18.75 -5.81
CA GLU A 486 -1.33 -19.15 -6.47
C GLU A 486 -2.45 -18.12 -6.27
N ILE A 487 -2.35 -17.26 -5.25
CA ILE A 487 -3.37 -16.26 -4.94
C ILE A 487 -3.01 -14.87 -5.46
N LEU A 488 -1.74 -14.65 -5.87
CA LEU A 488 -1.29 -13.34 -6.34
C LEU A 488 -2.08 -12.84 -7.56
N VAL A 489 -2.46 -13.72 -8.46
CA VAL A 489 -3.15 -13.34 -9.70
C VAL A 489 -4.55 -13.93 -9.69
N ASP A 490 -5.56 -13.12 -10.01
CA ASP A 490 -6.97 -13.49 -10.24
C ASP A 490 -7.75 -14.06 -9.05
N PHE A 491 -7.14 -14.37 -7.90
CA PHE A 491 -7.84 -15.11 -6.85
C PHE A 491 -8.92 -14.25 -6.18
N ASN A 492 -8.60 -13.04 -5.81
CA ASN A 492 -9.55 -12.11 -5.18
C ASN A 492 -10.69 -11.74 -6.16
N ASP A 493 -10.35 -11.50 -7.42
CA ASP A 493 -11.35 -11.20 -8.46
C ASP A 493 -12.28 -12.39 -8.72
N LYS A 494 -11.76 -13.62 -8.65
CA LYS A 494 -12.57 -14.83 -8.76
C LYS A 494 -13.49 -14.99 -7.56
N ILE A 495 -13.02 -14.73 -6.33
CA ILE A 495 -13.88 -14.72 -5.14
C ILE A 495 -15.03 -13.75 -5.34
N LYS A 496 -14.75 -12.49 -5.70
CA LYS A 496 -15.77 -11.48 -5.96
C LYS A 496 -16.73 -11.87 -7.07
N SER A 497 -16.21 -12.43 -8.16
CA SER A 497 -17.02 -12.88 -9.28
C SER A 497 -17.96 -14.03 -8.92
N ILE A 498 -17.46 -15.07 -8.23
CA ILE A 498 -18.25 -16.22 -7.77
C ILE A 498 -19.36 -15.77 -6.80
N THR A 499 -19.01 -14.91 -5.87
CA THR A 499 -19.91 -14.44 -4.81
C THR A 499 -20.74 -13.21 -5.20
N ARG A 500 -20.70 -12.78 -6.45
CA ARG A 500 -21.38 -11.56 -6.94
C ARG A 500 -21.05 -10.29 -6.17
N GLY A 501 -19.81 -10.20 -5.68
CA GLY A 501 -19.31 -9.07 -4.91
C GLY A 501 -19.46 -9.18 -3.39
N TYR A 502 -20.09 -10.23 -2.88
CA TYR A 502 -20.33 -10.40 -1.44
C TYR A 502 -19.22 -11.17 -0.70
N GLY A 503 -18.22 -11.67 -1.40
CA GLY A 503 -17.10 -12.36 -0.78
C GLY A 503 -15.91 -11.46 -0.58
N SER A 504 -15.28 -11.56 0.58
CA SER A 504 -14.02 -10.90 0.88
C SER A 504 -12.98 -11.88 1.39
N MET A 505 -11.72 -11.52 1.25
CA MET A 505 -10.61 -12.34 1.70
C MET A 505 -9.59 -11.47 2.43
N ASP A 506 -9.03 -12.04 3.49
CA ASP A 506 -7.83 -11.57 4.15
C ASP A 506 -6.84 -12.72 4.30
N TYR A 507 -5.54 -12.44 4.48
CA TYR A 507 -4.54 -13.50 4.63
C TYR A 507 -3.35 -13.05 5.48
N GLU A 508 -2.71 -14.00 6.13
CA GLU A 508 -1.48 -13.80 6.89
C GLU A 508 -0.41 -14.83 6.48
N HIS A 509 0.86 -14.49 6.61
CA HIS A 509 1.94 -15.41 6.29
C HIS A 509 2.02 -16.55 7.32
N ALA A 510 2.07 -17.80 6.84
CA ALA A 510 2.07 -19.01 7.67
C ALA A 510 3.36 -19.83 7.61
N GLY A 511 4.42 -19.29 7.01
CA GLY A 511 5.70 -19.97 6.84
C GLY A 511 5.87 -20.60 5.46
N TYR A 512 6.64 -21.67 5.39
CA TYR A 512 7.02 -22.34 4.14
C TYR A 512 6.64 -23.82 4.17
N ARG A 513 6.28 -24.35 3.00
CA ARG A 513 5.94 -25.77 2.81
C ARG A 513 6.65 -26.34 1.58
N THR A 514 7.19 -27.55 1.71
CA THR A 514 7.79 -28.30 0.59
C THR A 514 6.76 -28.56 -0.51
N ALA A 515 7.14 -28.28 -1.77
CA ALA A 515 6.29 -28.50 -2.92
C ALA A 515 7.08 -28.96 -4.15
N ASN A 516 6.42 -29.71 -5.04
CA ASN A 516 7.02 -30.20 -6.28
C ASN A 516 7.04 -29.09 -7.34
N LEU A 517 7.97 -28.17 -7.17
CA LEU A 517 8.12 -27.00 -8.03
C LEU A 517 9.21 -27.24 -9.09
N VAL A 518 9.02 -26.65 -10.25
CA VAL A 518 9.97 -26.71 -11.36
C VAL A 518 10.11 -25.36 -12.03
N LYS A 519 11.30 -25.10 -12.57
CA LYS A 519 11.52 -23.94 -13.43
C LYS A 519 10.94 -24.22 -14.81
N LEU A 520 10.03 -23.35 -15.23
CA LEU A 520 9.47 -23.33 -16.59
C LEU A 520 10.17 -22.23 -17.38
N ASP A 521 10.93 -22.62 -18.40
CA ASP A 521 11.60 -21.73 -19.31
C ASP A 521 10.84 -21.62 -20.64
N LEU A 522 10.73 -20.40 -21.17
CA LEU A 522 10.24 -20.17 -22.53
C LEU A 522 11.43 -19.90 -23.46
N LEU A 523 11.50 -20.70 -24.52
CA LEU A 523 12.54 -20.59 -25.53
C LEU A 523 11.96 -20.06 -26.84
N VAL A 524 12.63 -19.08 -27.41
CA VAL A 524 12.32 -18.55 -28.74
C VAL A 524 13.47 -18.89 -29.68
N ASN A 525 13.19 -19.75 -30.65
CA ASN A 525 14.22 -20.38 -31.54
C ASN A 525 15.31 -21.16 -30.81
N GLY A 526 15.01 -21.71 -29.63
CA GLY A 526 15.95 -22.45 -28.81
C GLY A 526 16.75 -21.64 -27.83
N GLU A 527 16.63 -20.29 -27.84
CA GLU A 527 17.23 -19.39 -26.84
C GLU A 527 16.25 -19.12 -25.72
N PRO A 528 16.61 -19.30 -24.45
CA PRO A 528 15.75 -19.01 -23.32
C PRO A 528 15.55 -17.49 -23.19
N VAL A 529 14.31 -17.10 -22.87
CA VAL A 529 13.94 -15.71 -22.58
C VAL A 529 13.68 -15.62 -21.08
N ASP A 530 14.66 -15.14 -20.34
CA ASP A 530 14.68 -15.06 -18.88
C ASP A 530 13.49 -14.29 -18.30
N ALA A 531 13.03 -13.23 -18.96
CA ALA A 531 11.88 -12.41 -18.55
C ALA A 531 10.56 -13.20 -18.48
N PHE A 532 10.46 -14.36 -19.14
CA PHE A 532 9.29 -15.25 -19.12
C PHE A 532 9.51 -16.51 -18.30
N SER A 533 10.70 -16.71 -17.72
CA SER A 533 10.96 -17.83 -16.83
C SER A 533 10.15 -17.70 -15.54
N MET A 534 9.59 -18.81 -15.04
CA MET A 534 8.82 -18.83 -13.81
C MET A 534 8.99 -20.13 -13.05
N ILE A 535 8.77 -20.09 -11.74
CA ILE A 535 8.70 -21.29 -10.89
C ILE A 535 7.23 -21.65 -10.76
N VAL A 536 6.88 -22.88 -11.15
CA VAL A 536 5.50 -23.39 -11.16
C VAL A 536 5.43 -24.80 -10.61
N HIS A 537 4.26 -25.19 -10.12
CA HIS A 537 4.04 -26.58 -9.73
C HIS A 537 4.11 -27.50 -10.96
N ARG A 538 4.76 -28.66 -10.80
CA ARG A 538 5.05 -29.59 -11.90
C ARG A 538 3.82 -30.00 -12.70
N ASP A 539 2.69 -30.25 -12.00
CA ASP A 539 1.45 -30.71 -12.63
C ASP A 539 0.81 -29.62 -13.52
N ARG A 540 1.12 -28.35 -13.26
CA ARG A 540 0.60 -27.21 -14.02
C ARG A 540 1.55 -26.66 -15.07
N ALA A 541 2.79 -27.11 -15.05
CA ALA A 541 3.83 -26.59 -15.92
C ALA A 541 3.47 -26.73 -17.41
N GLU A 542 2.86 -27.87 -17.82
CA GLU A 542 2.46 -28.10 -19.22
C GLU A 542 1.34 -27.14 -19.65
N SER A 543 0.28 -27.01 -18.86
CA SER A 543 -0.85 -26.13 -19.19
C SER A 543 -0.43 -24.66 -19.25
N ARG A 544 0.38 -24.20 -18.28
CA ARG A 544 0.95 -22.86 -18.26
C ARG A 544 1.89 -22.62 -19.43
N GLY A 545 2.79 -23.57 -19.72
CA GLY A 545 3.72 -23.48 -20.84
C GLY A 545 3.01 -23.40 -22.20
N ARG A 546 1.93 -24.18 -22.39
CA ARG A 546 1.11 -24.14 -23.60
C ARG A 546 0.39 -22.81 -23.77
N MET A 547 -0.21 -22.29 -22.70
CA MET A 547 -0.90 -21.00 -22.70
C MET A 547 0.05 -19.86 -23.06
N LEU A 548 1.24 -19.80 -22.44
CA LEU A 548 2.24 -18.76 -22.72
C LEU A 548 2.79 -18.85 -24.13
N ALA A 549 3.08 -20.06 -24.62
CA ALA A 549 3.55 -20.26 -25.99
C ALA A 549 2.50 -19.82 -27.02
N ALA A 550 1.21 -20.09 -26.77
CA ALA A 550 0.11 -19.63 -27.61
C ALA A 550 0.00 -18.11 -27.64
N LYS A 551 0.06 -17.45 -26.49
CA LYS A 551 0.03 -15.97 -26.39
C LYS A 551 1.22 -15.32 -27.10
N LEU A 552 2.42 -15.84 -26.91
CA LEU A 552 3.61 -15.36 -27.61
C LEU A 552 3.48 -15.51 -29.15
N LYS A 553 2.87 -16.59 -29.63
CA LYS A 553 2.60 -16.78 -31.06
C LYS A 553 1.68 -15.71 -31.63
N GLU A 554 0.71 -15.22 -30.88
CA GLU A 554 -0.22 -14.16 -31.32
C GLU A 554 0.48 -12.81 -31.44
N VAL A 555 1.46 -12.55 -30.57
CA VAL A 555 2.10 -11.24 -30.43
C VAL A 555 3.39 -11.11 -31.23
N ILE A 556 4.15 -12.20 -31.39
CA ILE A 556 5.40 -12.15 -32.17
C ILE A 556 5.06 -12.02 -33.65
N PRO A 557 5.53 -10.94 -34.34
CA PRO A 557 5.25 -10.74 -35.74
C PRO A 557 5.95 -11.79 -36.60
N ARG A 558 5.32 -12.15 -37.72
CA ARG A 558 5.90 -13.10 -38.69
C ARG A 558 7.25 -12.57 -39.20
N GLN A 559 8.25 -13.41 -39.10
CA GLN A 559 9.62 -13.15 -39.60
C GLN A 559 9.84 -13.80 -40.98
N LEU A 560 10.99 -13.53 -41.59
CA LEU A 560 11.38 -14.15 -42.86
C LEU A 560 11.60 -15.67 -42.74
N TYR A 561 11.72 -16.18 -41.54
CA TYR A 561 11.84 -17.61 -41.21
C TYR A 561 10.83 -17.99 -40.11
N GLN A 562 10.61 -19.29 -39.96
CA GLN A 562 9.71 -19.82 -38.94
C GLN A 562 10.31 -19.63 -37.54
N VAL A 563 9.58 -19.00 -36.64
CA VAL A 563 9.97 -18.81 -35.23
C VAL A 563 9.35 -19.96 -34.43
N ALA A 564 10.18 -20.74 -33.75
CA ALA A 564 9.73 -21.78 -32.83
C ALA A 564 9.63 -21.18 -31.42
N ILE A 565 8.49 -21.34 -30.78
CA ILE A 565 8.23 -20.97 -29.40
C ILE A 565 8.04 -22.26 -28.62
N GLN A 566 8.83 -22.45 -27.57
CA GLN A 566 8.86 -23.72 -26.84
C GLN A 566 8.84 -23.44 -25.33
N ALA A 567 8.06 -24.21 -24.59
CA ALA A 567 8.14 -24.25 -23.14
C ALA A 567 8.92 -25.50 -22.73
N ALA A 568 9.86 -25.34 -21.80
CA ALA A 568 10.74 -26.41 -21.36
C ALA A 568 10.92 -26.44 -19.84
N ILE A 569 11.14 -27.66 -19.32
CA ILE A 569 11.52 -27.92 -17.92
C ILE A 569 12.85 -28.65 -17.96
N GLY A 570 13.92 -28.04 -17.38
CA GLY A 570 15.24 -28.69 -17.33
C GLY A 570 15.73 -29.14 -18.71
N GLY A 571 15.48 -28.37 -19.77
CA GLY A 571 15.84 -28.69 -21.16
C GLY A 571 14.85 -29.61 -21.90
N LYS A 572 13.90 -30.27 -21.23
CA LYS A 572 12.85 -31.06 -21.85
C LYS A 572 11.70 -30.19 -22.34
N ILE A 573 11.44 -30.16 -23.63
CA ILE A 573 10.33 -29.43 -24.24
C ILE A 573 9.01 -30.11 -23.88
N ILE A 574 8.09 -29.33 -23.25
CA ILE A 574 6.76 -29.79 -22.83
C ILE A 574 5.64 -29.23 -23.71
N ALA A 575 5.84 -28.03 -24.29
CA ALA A 575 4.89 -27.44 -25.22
C ALA A 575 5.63 -26.73 -26.36
N ARG A 576 5.01 -26.68 -27.54
CA ARG A 576 5.59 -26.03 -28.71
C ARG A 576 4.54 -25.39 -29.57
N GLU A 577 4.80 -24.12 -29.90
CA GLU A 577 4.07 -23.34 -30.90
C GLU A 577 5.02 -22.80 -31.97
N SER A 578 4.50 -22.37 -33.09
CA SER A 578 5.35 -21.77 -34.13
C SER A 578 4.65 -20.66 -34.87
N VAL A 579 5.40 -19.58 -35.11
CA VAL A 579 4.98 -18.44 -35.94
C VAL A 579 5.46 -18.73 -37.36
N SER A 580 4.53 -18.80 -38.32
CA SER A 580 4.84 -19.11 -39.73
C SER A 580 5.67 -17.98 -40.36
N ALA A 581 6.64 -18.36 -41.22
CA ALA A 581 7.45 -17.40 -41.95
C ALA A 581 6.62 -16.59 -42.96
N LEU A 582 7.04 -15.35 -43.17
CA LEU A 582 6.58 -14.57 -44.33
C LEU A 582 6.96 -15.34 -45.60
N ARG A 583 6.00 -15.53 -46.48
CA ARG A 583 6.17 -16.29 -47.70
C ARG A 583 6.15 -15.33 -48.89
N LYS A 584 7.30 -15.16 -49.54
CA LYS A 584 7.37 -14.52 -50.85
C LYS A 584 7.11 -15.60 -51.91
N ASP A 585 6.14 -15.38 -52.77
CA ASP A 585 5.92 -16.29 -53.90
C ASP A 585 7.05 -16.14 -54.93
N VAL A 586 8.07 -16.99 -54.79
CA VAL A 586 9.23 -17.02 -55.71
C VAL A 586 8.92 -17.70 -57.03
N THR A 587 7.75 -18.33 -57.11
CA THR A 587 7.31 -19.09 -58.28
C THR A 587 6.31 -18.33 -59.15
N ALA A 588 5.83 -17.18 -58.71
CA ALA A 588 4.83 -16.36 -59.43
C ALA A 588 5.26 -15.97 -60.86
N LYS A 589 6.56 -15.79 -61.07
CA LYS A 589 7.11 -15.45 -62.39
C LYS A 589 7.49 -16.67 -63.27
N CYS A 590 7.23 -17.92 -62.80
CA CYS A 590 7.48 -19.13 -63.54
C CYS A 590 6.25 -19.49 -64.39
N TYR A 591 6.16 -18.91 -65.59
CA TYR A 591 5.15 -19.26 -66.59
C TYR A 591 5.51 -20.58 -67.26
N GLY A 592 4.56 -21.52 -67.39
CA GLY A 592 4.74 -22.84 -67.98
C GLY A 592 5.29 -23.90 -67.05
N GLY A 593 5.06 -25.17 -67.39
CA GLY A 593 5.20 -26.36 -66.53
C GLY A 593 6.61 -26.80 -66.13
N ASP A 594 7.61 -25.91 -66.07
CA ASP A 594 8.98 -26.28 -65.62
C ASP A 594 9.00 -26.56 -64.11
N ILE A 595 8.68 -27.75 -63.73
CA ILE A 595 8.66 -28.27 -62.36
C ILE A 595 10.06 -28.21 -61.75
N THR A 596 11.12 -28.44 -62.55
CA THR A 596 12.52 -28.48 -62.08
C THR A 596 12.98 -27.10 -61.64
N ARG A 597 12.64 -26.06 -62.37
CA ARG A 597 12.97 -24.65 -62.04
C ARG A 597 12.18 -24.19 -60.79
N LYS A 598 10.91 -24.54 -60.69
CA LYS A 598 10.09 -24.24 -59.48
C LYS A 598 10.70 -24.90 -58.23
N ARG A 599 11.13 -26.17 -58.34
CA ARG A 599 11.75 -26.94 -57.25
C ARG A 599 13.08 -26.30 -56.81
N LYS A 600 13.97 -25.93 -57.75
CA LYS A 600 15.23 -25.24 -57.45
C LYS A 600 15.03 -23.91 -56.78
N LEU A 601 14.03 -23.10 -57.16
CA LEU A 601 13.72 -21.80 -56.51
C LEU A 601 13.20 -21.99 -55.10
N LEU A 602 12.37 -23.00 -54.86
CA LEU A 602 11.86 -23.34 -53.53
C LEU A 602 12.99 -23.86 -52.61
N GLU A 603 13.92 -24.67 -53.15
CA GLU A 603 15.08 -25.17 -52.42
C GLU A 603 16.04 -24.01 -52.03
N LYS A 604 16.36 -23.09 -52.96
CA LYS A 604 17.13 -21.91 -52.66
C LYS A 604 16.46 -21.03 -51.60
N GLN A 605 15.14 -20.88 -51.66
CA GLN A 605 14.39 -20.15 -50.63
C GLN A 605 14.47 -20.85 -49.27
N LYS A 606 14.39 -22.16 -49.23
CA LYS A 606 14.53 -23.00 -48.03
C LYS A 606 15.92 -22.85 -47.39
N GLU A 607 16.97 -22.95 -48.23
CA GLU A 607 18.36 -22.76 -47.78
C GLU A 607 18.61 -21.32 -47.26
N GLY A 608 18.13 -20.31 -48.00
CA GLY A 608 18.22 -18.92 -47.57
C GLY A 608 17.54 -18.67 -46.20
N LYS A 609 16.35 -19.23 -46.00
CA LYS A 609 15.65 -19.20 -44.70
C LYS A 609 16.40 -19.93 -43.59
N LYS A 610 17.06 -21.07 -43.91
CA LYS A 610 17.89 -21.84 -42.96
C LYS A 610 19.12 -21.02 -42.52
N ARG A 611 19.80 -20.34 -43.46
CA ARG A 611 20.92 -19.44 -43.17
C ARG A 611 20.47 -18.23 -42.35
N MET A 612 19.34 -17.60 -42.69
CA MET A 612 18.79 -16.49 -41.92
C MET A 612 18.43 -16.89 -40.46
N LYS A 613 17.91 -18.10 -40.29
CA LYS A 613 17.61 -18.63 -38.95
C LYS A 613 18.85 -18.87 -38.10
N SER A 614 20.01 -19.23 -38.69
CA SER A 614 21.25 -19.49 -37.96
C SER A 614 22.02 -18.20 -37.59
N ILE A 615 21.73 -17.07 -38.24
CA ILE A 615 22.45 -15.80 -38.05
C ILE A 615 21.57 -14.75 -37.32
N GLY A 616 20.23 -14.84 -37.46
CA GLY A 616 19.30 -13.84 -36.96
C GLY A 616 18.95 -14.02 -35.48
N LYS A 617 19.37 -13.11 -34.64
CA LYS A 617 18.75 -12.92 -33.33
C LYS A 617 17.32 -12.43 -33.52
N ILE A 618 16.36 -13.04 -32.84
CA ILE A 618 14.97 -12.59 -32.89
C ILE A 618 14.86 -11.40 -31.94
N HIS A 619 14.52 -10.27 -32.51
CA HIS A 619 14.07 -9.14 -31.72
C HIS A 619 12.60 -9.36 -31.34
N ILE A 620 12.34 -9.69 -30.07
CA ILE A 620 10.99 -9.74 -29.52
C ILE A 620 10.56 -8.29 -29.31
N PRO A 621 9.50 -7.80 -29.97
CA PRO A 621 9.02 -6.46 -29.73
C PRO A 621 8.66 -6.25 -28.25
N GLN A 622 8.95 -5.08 -27.72
CA GLN A 622 8.63 -4.74 -26.32
C GLN A 622 7.15 -4.87 -26.01
N GLU A 623 6.28 -4.54 -26.98
CA GLU A 623 4.84 -4.75 -26.91
C GLU A 623 4.46 -6.23 -26.66
N ALA A 624 5.29 -7.17 -27.11
CA ALA A 624 5.09 -8.59 -26.88
C ALA A 624 5.31 -8.93 -25.39
N PHE A 625 6.33 -8.36 -24.75
CA PHE A 625 6.55 -8.52 -23.32
C PHE A 625 5.36 -7.97 -22.53
N ILE A 626 4.92 -6.75 -22.83
CA ILE A 626 3.80 -6.10 -22.14
C ILE A 626 2.53 -6.94 -22.28
N LYS A 627 2.19 -7.39 -23.49
CA LYS A 627 0.95 -8.18 -23.73
C LYS A 627 0.97 -9.56 -23.09
N VAL A 628 2.12 -10.23 -23.08
CA VAL A 628 2.23 -11.57 -22.47
C VAL A 628 2.27 -11.49 -20.95
N LEU A 629 2.97 -10.53 -20.38
CA LEU A 629 3.10 -10.35 -18.93
C LEU A 629 1.81 -9.82 -18.29
N ARG A 630 1.06 -8.96 -18.98
CA ARG A 630 -0.27 -8.49 -18.49
C ARG A 630 -1.37 -9.56 -18.58
N ALA A 631 -1.15 -10.62 -19.33
CA ALA A 631 -2.15 -11.66 -19.57
C ALA A 631 -1.88 -12.93 -18.75
N GLN A 632 -0.96 -12.87 -17.79
CA GLN A 632 -0.67 -13.88 -16.80
C GLN A 632 -1.42 -13.65 -15.52
#